data_d42dfff7e8eb34c24989daa86fd39e98
#
_entry.id   d42dfff7e8eb34c24989daa86fd39e98
#
_cell.length_a   1.000
_cell.length_b   1.000
_cell.length_c   1.000
_cell.angle_alpha   90.00
_cell.angle_beta   90.00
_cell.angle_gamma   90.00
#
_symmetry.space_group_name_H-M   'P 1'
#
loop_
_entity.id
_entity.type
_entity.pdbx_description
1 polymer ?
#
loop_
_entity_poly.entity_id
_entity_poly.type
_entity_poly.pdbx_seq_one_letter_code
_entity_poly.pdbx_strand_id
1 'polypeptide(L)'
;MTNILSGNTLIKEKYEWRVEGYKTDQPEKYELSLEFGNSYCSYAVFDQVTKFIKVVGKINFEFAEKKDSYAFLFSELQLNSGDILKKGYNRIYITWNTPGATLVPIAFYSEHLKSEILNFNTGEKQHQKIIHEEISGNEIRVIYSIPETIKLYFDSEFSNHSLKHISASLLEIISHSTSRNK
;
A
#
# COMPACT_ATOMS: atom_id res chain seq x y z
N MET A 1 -25.08 -17.89 8.96
CA MET A 1 -24.36 -16.65 8.60
C MET A 1 -24.55 -15.66 9.72
N THR A 2 -23.59 -15.52 10.59
CA THR A 2 -23.69 -14.67 11.78
C THR A 2 -23.07 -13.33 11.43
N ASN A 3 -23.91 -12.32 11.17
CA ASN A 3 -23.44 -10.94 11.08
C ASN A 3 -23.00 -10.50 12.47
N ILE A 4 -21.70 -10.48 12.70
CA ILE A 4 -21.12 -9.81 13.86
C ILE A 4 -20.98 -8.34 13.45
N LEU A 5 -21.97 -7.54 13.83
CA LEU A 5 -21.91 -6.09 13.82
C LEU A 5 -20.94 -5.65 14.92
N SER A 6 -19.67 -5.50 14.59
CA SER A 6 -18.73 -4.80 15.45
C SER A 6 -17.99 -3.77 14.61
N GLY A 7 -18.39 -2.49 14.75
CA GLY A 7 -17.68 -1.29 14.21
C GLY A 7 -17.52 -1.30 12.67
N ASN A 8 -17.91 -0.45 12.09
CA ASN A 8 -17.84 0.35 10.86
C ASN A 8 -17.07 -0.09 9.58
N THR A 9 -16.41 -1.26 9.53
CA THR A 9 -15.85 -1.80 8.28
C THR A 9 -16.39 -3.20 8.02
N LEU A 10 -16.93 -3.41 6.83
CA LEU A 10 -17.49 -4.70 6.43
C LEU A 10 -16.58 -5.35 5.38
N ILE A 11 -16.00 -6.48 5.71
CA ILE A 11 -15.34 -7.33 4.71
C ILE A 11 -16.46 -7.94 3.84
N LYS A 12 -16.42 -7.63 2.53
CA LYS A 12 -17.42 -8.10 1.56
C LYS A 12 -17.04 -9.43 0.96
N GLU A 13 -15.79 -9.53 0.54
CA GLU A 13 -15.30 -10.69 -0.20
C GLU A 13 -13.81 -10.88 0.06
N LYS A 14 -13.40 -12.14 0.07
CA LYS A 14 -11.98 -12.51 0.10
C LYS A 14 -11.71 -13.54 -0.98
N TYR A 15 -10.66 -13.30 -1.75
CA TYR A 15 -10.09 -14.23 -2.71
C TYR A 15 -8.65 -14.53 -2.31
N GLU A 16 -8.27 -15.79 -2.33
CA GLU A 16 -6.90 -16.18 -2.05
C GLU A 16 -6.54 -17.46 -2.79
N TRP A 17 -5.37 -17.44 -3.37
CA TRP A 17 -4.72 -18.61 -3.95
C TRP A 17 -3.38 -18.82 -3.27
N ARG A 18 -3.05 -20.06 -2.91
CA ARG A 18 -1.79 -20.46 -2.30
C ARG A 18 -1.19 -21.65 -3.03
N VAL A 19 0.13 -21.63 -3.18
CA VAL A 19 0.88 -22.80 -3.60
C VAL A 19 0.93 -23.80 -2.45
N GLU A 20 0.74 -25.07 -2.75
CA GLU A 20 0.93 -26.16 -1.80
C GLU A 20 2.34 -26.12 -1.20
N GLY A 21 2.44 -26.29 0.11
CA GLY A 21 3.72 -26.25 0.85
C GLY A 21 4.24 -24.85 1.19
N TYR A 22 3.49 -23.77 0.95
CA TYR A 22 3.81 -22.46 1.53
C TYR A 22 3.78 -22.51 3.05
N LYS A 23 4.87 -22.06 3.69
CA LYS A 23 5.03 -22.09 5.15
C LYS A 23 4.87 -20.70 5.74
N THR A 24 3.84 -20.52 6.53
CA THR A 24 3.55 -19.25 7.22
C THR A 24 4.45 -18.99 8.43
N ASP A 25 5.14 -20.00 8.93
CA ASP A 25 6.03 -19.95 10.10
C ASP A 25 7.46 -19.48 9.80
N GLN A 26 7.78 -19.23 8.52
CA GLN A 26 9.10 -18.77 8.06
C GLN A 26 8.99 -17.50 7.18
N PRO A 27 8.36 -16.43 7.67
CA PRO A 27 8.11 -15.23 6.85
C PRO A 27 9.40 -14.56 6.36
N GLU A 28 10.52 -14.72 7.09
CA GLU A 28 11.83 -14.17 6.72
C GLU A 28 12.40 -14.69 5.39
N LYS A 29 11.85 -15.79 4.87
CA LYS A 29 12.20 -16.33 3.54
C LYS A 29 11.49 -15.65 2.40
N TYR A 30 10.50 -14.82 2.70
CA TYR A 30 9.61 -14.24 1.71
C TYR A 30 9.64 -12.70 1.76
N GLU A 31 9.20 -12.13 0.67
CA GLU A 31 8.83 -10.72 0.56
C GLU A 31 7.31 -10.62 0.47
N LEU A 32 6.74 -9.61 1.08
CA LEU A 32 5.32 -9.31 1.03
C LEU A 32 5.09 -8.05 0.21
N SER A 33 4.22 -8.11 -0.78
CA SER A 33 3.71 -6.96 -1.50
C SER A 33 2.26 -6.72 -1.09
N LEU A 34 1.95 -5.50 -0.71
CA LEU A 34 0.62 -5.05 -0.33
C LEU A 34 0.21 -3.89 -1.25
N GLU A 35 -1.02 -3.90 -1.71
CA GLU A 35 -1.62 -2.77 -2.40
C GLU A 35 -2.91 -2.38 -1.68
N PHE A 36 -3.00 -1.12 -1.26
CA PHE A 36 -4.18 -0.56 -0.62
C PHE A 36 -4.88 0.41 -1.56
N GLY A 37 -6.11 0.09 -1.89
CA GLY A 37 -7.05 0.99 -2.55
C GLY A 37 -8.12 1.52 -1.60
N ASN A 38 -9.07 2.29 -2.12
CA ASN A 38 -10.16 2.86 -1.32
C ASN A 38 -11.11 1.82 -0.70
N SER A 39 -11.21 0.64 -1.32
CA SER A 39 -12.18 -0.41 -0.93
C SER A 39 -11.59 -1.82 -1.01
N TYR A 40 -10.28 -1.93 -1.09
CA TYR A 40 -9.62 -3.23 -1.16
C TYR A 40 -8.18 -3.20 -0.62
N CYS A 41 -7.74 -4.37 -0.20
CA CYS A 41 -6.33 -4.68 0.01
C CYS A 41 -5.98 -5.92 -0.80
N SER A 42 -5.03 -5.79 -1.72
CA SER A 42 -4.44 -6.93 -2.43
C SER A 42 -3.08 -7.25 -1.85
N TYR A 43 -2.71 -8.52 -1.87
CA TYR A 43 -1.40 -8.96 -1.37
C TYR A 43 -0.82 -10.08 -2.22
N ALA A 44 0.50 -10.12 -2.25
CA ALA A 44 1.26 -11.22 -2.83
C ALA A 44 2.47 -11.55 -1.97
N VAL A 45 2.74 -12.83 -1.78
CA VAL A 45 3.93 -13.33 -1.11
C VAL A 45 4.86 -13.94 -2.14
N PHE A 46 6.10 -13.49 -2.12
CA PHE A 46 7.12 -13.81 -3.09
C PHE A 46 8.30 -14.52 -2.42
N ASP A 47 8.71 -15.65 -2.94
CA ASP A 47 9.86 -16.40 -2.47
C ASP A 47 11.14 -15.85 -3.10
N GLN A 48 12.07 -15.39 -2.27
CA GLN A 48 13.31 -14.76 -2.72
C GLN A 48 14.26 -15.71 -3.44
N VAL A 49 14.25 -16.97 -3.08
CA VAL A 49 15.17 -17.99 -3.62
C VAL A 49 14.66 -18.51 -4.94
N THR A 50 13.42 -18.97 -4.95
CA THR A 50 12.82 -19.59 -6.15
C THR A 50 12.30 -18.57 -7.16
N LYS A 51 12.13 -17.28 -6.76
CA LYS A 51 11.57 -16.21 -7.56
C LYS A 51 10.12 -16.46 -8.01
N PHE A 52 9.38 -17.28 -7.27
CA PHE A 52 7.98 -17.57 -7.53
C PHE A 52 7.05 -16.93 -6.51
N ILE A 53 5.88 -16.55 -6.98
CA ILE A 53 4.78 -16.13 -6.13
C ILE A 53 4.21 -17.35 -5.42
N LYS A 54 4.07 -17.28 -4.11
CA LYS A 54 3.55 -18.37 -3.25
C LYS A 54 2.10 -18.13 -2.84
N VAL A 55 1.71 -16.89 -2.70
CA VAL A 55 0.34 -16.50 -2.33
C VAL A 55 -0.04 -15.27 -3.12
N VAL A 56 -1.29 -15.23 -3.56
CA VAL A 56 -1.94 -14.02 -4.07
C VAL A 56 -3.32 -13.93 -3.43
N GLY A 57 -3.67 -12.76 -2.94
CA GLY A 57 -4.99 -12.56 -2.38
C GLY A 57 -5.51 -11.15 -2.53
N LYS A 58 -6.81 -11.02 -2.34
CA LYS A 58 -7.51 -9.73 -2.34
C LYS A 58 -8.65 -9.78 -1.33
N ILE A 59 -8.77 -8.75 -0.55
CA ILE A 59 -9.85 -8.54 0.40
C ILE A 59 -10.57 -7.26 0.00
N ASN A 60 -11.83 -7.36 -0.35
CA ASN A 60 -12.69 -6.22 -0.62
C ASN A 60 -13.42 -5.83 0.67
N PHE A 61 -13.47 -4.54 0.96
CA PHE A 61 -14.11 -4.00 2.14
C PHE A 61 -14.91 -2.73 1.84
N GLU A 62 -15.79 -2.38 2.73
CA GLU A 62 -16.58 -1.14 2.68
C GLU A 62 -16.56 -0.49 4.06
N PHE A 63 -16.34 0.81 4.10
CA PHE A 63 -16.47 1.59 5.32
C PHE A 63 -17.93 1.95 5.52
N ALA A 64 -18.51 1.63 6.68
CA ALA A 64 -19.88 1.97 6.99
C ALA A 64 -20.08 3.47 7.23
N GLU A 65 -19.07 4.15 7.77
CA GLU A 65 -19.04 5.61 7.92
C GLU A 65 -17.67 6.19 7.56
N LYS A 66 -17.67 7.42 7.01
CA LYS A 66 -16.43 8.12 6.60
C LYS A 66 -15.47 8.45 7.75
N LYS A 67 -15.90 8.33 9.00
CA LYS A 67 -15.10 8.66 10.21
C LYS A 67 -14.36 7.46 10.79
N ASP A 68 -14.59 6.28 10.24
CA ASP A 68 -14.16 5.08 10.90
C ASP A 68 -12.73 4.73 10.65
N SER A 69 -12.12 4.40 11.74
CA SER A 69 -10.68 4.31 11.84
C SER A 69 -10.13 3.19 10.98
N TYR A 70 -9.20 3.54 10.14
CA TYR A 70 -8.31 2.59 9.49
C TYR A 70 -7.67 1.59 10.49
N ALA A 71 -7.56 1.92 11.77
CA ALA A 71 -7.11 0.99 12.80
C ALA A 71 -8.01 -0.25 12.91
N PHE A 72 -9.32 -0.07 12.79
CA PHE A 72 -10.26 -1.18 12.77
C PHE A 72 -10.13 -1.99 11.47
N LEU A 73 -9.98 -1.32 10.32
CA LEU A 73 -9.73 -1.99 9.05
C LEU A 73 -8.53 -2.93 9.14
N PHE A 74 -7.42 -2.48 9.74
CA PHE A 74 -6.23 -3.33 9.87
C PHE A 74 -6.44 -4.52 10.78
N SER A 75 -7.20 -4.37 11.87
CA SER A 75 -7.59 -5.50 12.73
C SER A 75 -8.40 -6.54 11.93
N GLU A 76 -9.36 -6.08 11.15
CA GLU A 76 -10.17 -6.95 10.29
C GLU A 76 -9.34 -7.58 9.17
N LEU A 77 -8.43 -6.83 8.56
CA LEU A 77 -7.52 -7.37 7.56
C LEU A 77 -6.59 -8.43 8.15
N GLN A 78 -6.05 -8.23 9.35
CA GLN A 78 -5.24 -9.23 10.04
C GLN A 78 -6.02 -10.49 10.36
N LEU A 79 -7.26 -10.36 10.87
CA LEU A 79 -8.14 -11.50 11.14
C LEU A 79 -8.51 -12.27 9.86
N ASN A 80 -8.77 -11.56 8.76
CA ASN A 80 -9.24 -12.14 7.51
C ASN A 80 -8.12 -12.59 6.57
N SER A 81 -6.93 -11.99 6.63
CA SER A 81 -5.77 -12.43 5.85
C SER A 81 -5.11 -13.69 6.42
N GLY A 82 -5.54 -14.11 7.61
CA GLY A 82 -4.88 -15.18 8.34
C GLY A 82 -3.46 -14.77 8.67
N ASP A 83 -2.52 -15.65 8.36
CA ASP A 83 -1.10 -15.46 8.71
C ASP A 83 -0.31 -14.58 7.73
N ILE A 84 -0.95 -13.98 6.72
CA ILE A 84 -0.25 -13.23 5.68
C ILE A 84 0.21 -11.85 6.17
N LEU A 85 -0.64 -11.11 6.88
CA LEU A 85 -0.28 -9.78 7.39
C LEU A 85 0.47 -9.87 8.72
N LYS A 86 1.48 -10.73 8.79
CA LYS A 86 2.35 -10.90 9.95
C LYS A 86 3.61 -10.05 9.84
N LYS A 87 4.25 -9.88 10.99
CA LYS A 87 5.63 -9.37 11.07
C LYS A 87 6.63 -10.43 10.64
N GLY A 88 7.81 -9.99 10.24
CA GLY A 88 8.95 -10.87 10.03
C GLY A 88 9.28 -11.17 8.57
N TYR A 89 8.56 -10.64 7.61
CA TYR A 89 8.99 -10.70 6.20
C TYR A 89 10.35 -9.99 6.02
N ASN A 90 11.19 -10.53 5.14
CA ASN A 90 12.49 -9.94 4.86
C ASN A 90 12.36 -8.51 4.30
N ARG A 91 11.35 -8.27 3.47
CA ARG A 91 11.00 -6.95 2.94
C ARG A 91 9.49 -6.87 2.69
N ILE A 92 8.94 -5.70 2.91
CA ILE A 92 7.52 -5.42 2.67
C ILE A 92 7.43 -4.21 1.72
N TYR A 93 6.74 -4.40 0.61
CA TYR A 93 6.43 -3.35 -0.36
C TYR A 93 4.97 -2.96 -0.19
N ILE A 94 4.72 -1.70 0.07
CA ILE A 94 3.37 -1.16 0.23
C ILE A 94 3.10 -0.17 -0.89
N THR A 95 2.09 -0.45 -1.68
CA THR A 95 1.61 0.45 -2.73
C THR A 95 0.31 1.11 -2.27
N TRP A 96 0.32 2.44 -2.24
CA TRP A 96 -0.85 3.25 -1.92
C TRP A 96 -1.56 3.64 -3.22
N ASN A 97 -2.74 3.06 -3.44
CA ASN A 97 -3.52 3.25 -4.66
C ASN A 97 -4.82 4.00 -4.34
N THR A 98 -4.71 5.29 -4.15
CA THR A 98 -5.87 6.17 -3.91
C THR A 98 -5.80 7.39 -4.83
N PRO A 99 -6.93 7.99 -5.18
CA PRO A 99 -6.94 9.26 -5.90
C PRO A 99 -6.24 10.36 -5.09
N GLY A 100 -5.55 11.25 -5.76
CA GLY A 100 -4.97 12.42 -5.11
C GLY A 100 -3.46 12.40 -5.03
N ALA A 101 -2.80 12.02 -6.13
CA ALA A 101 -1.39 12.27 -6.33
C ALA A 101 -1.18 13.33 -7.41
N THR A 102 -0.07 14.05 -7.31
CA THR A 102 0.36 15.06 -8.26
C THR A 102 1.79 14.78 -8.70
N LEU A 103 2.04 14.89 -10.00
CA LEU A 103 3.37 14.82 -10.58
C LEU A 103 3.95 16.23 -10.71
N VAL A 104 5.14 16.44 -10.18
CA VAL A 104 5.81 17.75 -10.19
C VAL A 104 7.23 17.58 -10.73
N PRO A 105 7.61 18.33 -11.78
CA PRO A 105 9.01 18.39 -12.19
C PRO A 105 9.89 18.86 -11.03
N ILE A 106 11.05 18.25 -10.83
CA ILE A 106 11.96 18.57 -9.71
C ILE A 106 12.31 20.07 -9.69
N ALA A 107 12.47 20.68 -10.87
CA ALA A 107 12.77 22.10 -11.00
C ALA A 107 11.69 23.03 -10.39
N PHE A 108 10.45 22.56 -10.25
CA PHE A 108 9.33 23.31 -9.65
C PHE A 108 8.94 22.83 -8.27
N TYR A 109 9.63 21.80 -7.77
CA TYR A 109 9.35 21.28 -6.43
C TYR A 109 10.01 22.13 -5.36
N SER A 110 9.24 22.43 -4.32
CA SER A 110 9.75 22.98 -3.06
C SER A 110 9.09 22.28 -1.89
N GLU A 111 9.89 21.90 -0.89
CA GLU A 111 9.39 21.24 0.31
C GLU A 111 8.34 22.09 1.03
N HIS A 112 8.48 23.41 1.01
CA HIS A 112 7.54 24.34 1.63
C HIS A 112 6.21 24.43 0.90
N LEU A 113 6.19 24.18 -0.41
CA LEU A 113 5.01 24.30 -1.26
C LEU A 113 4.29 22.97 -1.52
N LYS A 114 4.83 21.85 -1.05
CA LYS A 114 4.27 20.53 -1.34
C LYS A 114 2.79 20.39 -0.97
N SER A 115 2.39 20.99 0.16
CA SER A 115 0.99 20.98 0.60
C SER A 115 0.10 21.81 -0.31
N GLU A 116 0.54 22.99 -0.71
CA GLU A 116 -0.20 23.85 -1.61
C GLU A 116 -0.36 23.23 -2.99
N ILE A 117 0.74 22.65 -3.52
CA ILE A 117 0.74 21.96 -4.82
C ILE A 117 -0.24 20.79 -4.80
N LEU A 118 -0.22 19.97 -3.74
CA LEU A 118 -1.14 18.84 -3.64
C LEU A 118 -2.59 19.32 -3.51
N ASN A 119 -2.86 20.25 -2.61
CA ASN A 119 -4.19 20.76 -2.33
C ASN A 119 -4.82 21.47 -3.54
N PHE A 120 -4.02 22.15 -4.35
CA PHE A 120 -4.49 22.77 -5.59
C PHE A 120 -5.11 21.72 -6.54
N ASN A 121 -4.52 20.52 -6.61
CA ASN A 121 -4.98 19.47 -7.53
C ASN A 121 -6.03 18.53 -6.91
N THR A 122 -6.00 18.34 -5.59
CA THR A 122 -6.81 17.28 -4.93
C THR A 122 -7.84 17.82 -3.93
N GLY A 123 -7.81 19.13 -3.66
CA GLY A 123 -8.53 19.76 -2.56
C GLY A 123 -7.88 19.49 -1.20
N GLU A 124 -8.15 20.35 -0.24
CA GLU A 124 -7.63 20.22 1.11
C GLU A 124 -8.25 19.02 1.83
N LYS A 125 -7.40 18.22 2.47
CA LYS A 125 -7.81 17.06 3.26
C LYS A 125 -7.22 17.17 4.67
N GLN A 126 -8.06 17.07 5.67
CA GLN A 126 -7.63 17.05 7.07
C GLN A 126 -7.01 15.72 7.47
N HIS A 127 -6.12 15.74 8.47
CA HIS A 127 -5.49 14.55 9.06
C HIS A 127 -4.76 13.64 8.05
N GLN A 128 -4.14 14.28 7.05
CA GLN A 128 -3.34 13.60 6.05
C GLN A 128 -1.86 13.90 6.22
N LYS A 129 -1.03 12.87 6.11
CA LYS A 129 0.42 13.01 5.95
C LYS A 129 0.72 13.18 4.47
N ILE A 130 1.37 14.27 4.10
CA ILE A 130 1.82 14.50 2.72
C ILE A 130 3.20 13.91 2.54
N ILE A 131 3.33 13.04 1.57
CA ILE A 131 4.54 12.32 1.21
C ILE A 131 4.95 12.74 -0.20
N HIS A 132 6.24 12.77 -0.45
CA HIS A 132 6.77 12.90 -1.81
C HIS A 132 7.79 11.80 -2.08
N GLU A 133 7.88 11.41 -3.33
CA GLU A 133 8.82 10.40 -3.83
C GLU A 133 9.47 10.90 -5.12
N GLU A 134 10.76 10.69 -5.24
CA GLU A 134 11.50 10.95 -6.45
C GLU A 134 11.50 9.70 -7.33
N ILE A 135 11.16 9.87 -8.61
CA ILE A 135 11.14 8.76 -9.56
C ILE A 135 12.54 8.57 -10.11
N SER A 136 13.13 7.41 -9.83
CA SER A 136 14.48 7.08 -10.30
C SER A 136 14.61 7.22 -11.81
N GLY A 137 15.61 7.97 -12.26
CA GLY A 137 15.87 8.21 -13.68
C GLY A 137 14.93 9.20 -14.36
N ASN A 138 14.09 9.90 -13.62
CA ASN A 138 13.21 10.96 -14.11
C ASN A 138 13.38 12.23 -13.27
N GLU A 139 13.22 13.38 -13.90
CA GLU A 139 13.23 14.68 -13.20
C GLU A 139 11.82 15.01 -12.66
N ILE A 140 11.16 14.03 -12.04
CA ILE A 140 9.77 14.12 -11.56
C ILE A 140 9.69 13.61 -10.13
N ARG A 141 8.90 14.30 -9.31
CA ARG A 141 8.43 13.84 -8.00
C ARG A 141 6.95 13.55 -8.03
N VAL A 142 6.55 12.51 -7.32
CA VAL A 142 5.14 12.23 -7.00
C VAL A 142 4.87 12.79 -5.61
N ILE A 143 3.86 13.64 -5.48
CA ILE A 143 3.35 14.14 -4.19
C ILE A 143 1.99 13.53 -3.98
N TYR A 144 1.75 12.92 -2.82
CA TYR A 144 0.46 12.32 -2.47
C TYR A 144 0.18 12.43 -0.98
N SER A 145 -1.03 12.13 -0.59
CA SER A 145 -1.42 12.10 0.82
C SER A 145 -1.86 10.72 1.26
N ILE A 146 -1.56 10.40 2.50
CA ILE A 146 -2.02 9.19 3.19
C ILE A 146 -2.59 9.60 4.55
N PRO A 147 -3.69 8.99 5.03
CA PRO A 147 -4.15 9.21 6.38
C PRO A 147 -3.04 8.94 7.40
N GLU A 148 -2.84 9.88 8.33
CA GLU A 148 -1.73 9.80 9.28
C GLU A 148 -1.78 8.52 10.12
N THR A 149 -2.99 8.09 10.48
CA THR A 149 -3.22 6.83 11.22
C THR A 149 -2.74 5.59 10.45
N ILE A 150 -2.91 5.58 9.12
CA ILE A 150 -2.40 4.50 8.26
C ILE A 150 -0.88 4.52 8.22
N LYS A 151 -0.28 5.69 8.05
CA LYS A 151 1.18 5.81 8.00
C LYS A 151 1.80 5.34 9.30
N LEU A 152 1.24 5.75 10.44
CA LEU A 152 1.68 5.30 11.77
C LEU A 152 1.52 3.78 11.95
N TYR A 153 0.42 3.21 11.46
CA TYR A 153 0.23 1.76 11.48
C TYR A 153 1.33 1.03 10.69
N PHE A 154 1.61 1.45 9.46
CA PHE A 154 2.66 0.82 8.67
C PHE A 154 4.02 0.92 9.36
N ASP A 155 4.35 2.07 9.92
CA ASP A 155 5.62 2.29 10.62
C ASP A 155 5.75 1.42 11.89
N SER A 156 4.64 1.15 12.60
CA SER A 156 4.64 0.34 13.81
C SER A 156 4.63 -1.16 13.54
N GLU A 157 3.88 -1.59 12.52
CA GLU A 157 3.66 -3.01 12.27
C GLU A 157 4.71 -3.61 11.32
N PHE A 158 5.27 -2.83 10.41
CA PHE A 158 6.17 -3.31 9.38
C PHE A 158 7.54 -2.61 9.44
N SER A 159 8.44 -3.14 10.25
CA SER A 159 9.76 -2.53 10.52
C SER A 159 10.66 -2.38 9.30
N ASN A 160 10.46 -3.17 8.25
CA ASN A 160 11.27 -3.16 7.02
C ASN A 160 10.36 -2.99 5.79
N HIS A 161 9.65 -1.87 5.72
CA HIS A 161 8.76 -1.60 4.60
C HIS A 161 9.23 -0.43 3.74
N SER A 162 8.86 -0.47 2.47
CA SER A 162 8.85 0.68 1.58
C SER A 162 7.42 1.02 1.19
N LEU A 163 7.06 2.28 1.29
CA LEU A 163 5.74 2.79 0.92
C LEU A 163 5.89 3.66 -0.32
N LYS A 164 5.12 3.36 -1.36
CA LYS A 164 5.05 4.14 -2.60
C LYS A 164 3.61 4.38 -3.04
N HIS A 165 3.40 5.47 -3.75
CA HIS A 165 2.15 5.66 -4.49
C HIS A 165 2.16 4.83 -5.78
N ILE A 166 0.99 4.35 -6.21
CA ILE A 166 0.88 3.54 -7.45
C ILE A 166 1.47 4.25 -8.67
N SER A 167 1.30 5.58 -8.78
CA SER A 167 1.86 6.36 -9.87
C SER A 167 3.39 6.33 -9.91
N ALA A 168 4.05 6.36 -8.74
CA ALA A 168 5.50 6.24 -8.65
C ALA A 168 5.97 4.86 -9.13
N SER A 169 5.34 3.81 -8.62
CA SER A 169 5.65 2.43 -9.00
C SER A 169 5.48 2.18 -10.51
N LEU A 170 4.40 2.70 -11.11
CA LEU A 170 4.15 2.56 -12.54
C LEU A 170 5.18 3.33 -13.38
N LEU A 171 5.53 4.55 -13.00
CA LEU A 171 6.54 5.35 -13.71
C LEU A 171 7.92 4.70 -13.65
N GLU A 172 8.31 4.12 -12.52
CA GLU A 172 9.56 3.37 -12.42
C GLU A 172 9.58 2.14 -13.35
N ILE A 173 8.50 1.38 -13.42
CA ILE A 173 8.39 0.22 -14.33
C ILE A 173 8.54 0.67 -15.79
N ILE A 174 7.87 1.73 -16.19
CA ILE A 174 7.96 2.28 -17.55
C ILE A 174 9.39 2.72 -17.86
N SER A 175 10.03 3.46 -16.95
CA SER A 175 11.40 3.94 -17.12
C SER A 175 12.41 2.80 -17.28
N HIS A 176 12.27 1.76 -16.47
CA HIS A 176 13.13 0.58 -16.58
C HIS A 176 12.93 -0.22 -17.87
N SER A 177 11.68 -0.29 -18.36
CA SER A 177 11.38 -1.02 -19.61
C SER A 177 11.94 -0.29 -20.83
N THR A 178 11.90 1.04 -20.84
CA THR A 178 12.44 1.85 -21.95
C THR A 178 13.97 1.86 -21.99
N SER A 179 14.63 1.74 -20.83
CA SER A 179 16.09 1.70 -20.73
C SER A 179 16.70 0.39 -21.25
N ARG A 180 15.94 -0.70 -21.27
CA ARG A 180 16.40 -2.02 -21.77
C ARG A 180 16.33 -2.17 -23.28
N ASN A 181 15.66 -1.26 -23.97
CA ASN A 181 15.46 -1.29 -25.42
C ASN A 181 16.41 -0.33 -26.16
N LYS A 182 17.41 0.20 -25.49
CA LYS A 182 18.54 0.96 -26.06
C LYS A 182 19.81 0.15 -25.95
#